data_e5db53c64067fc148b2f2526ecfb598b
#
_entry.id   e5db53c64067fc148b2f2526ecfb598b
#
_cell.length_a   1.000
_cell.length_b   1.000
_cell.length_c   1.000
_cell.angle_alpha   90.00
_cell.angle_beta   90.00
_cell.angle_gamma   90.00
#
_symmetry.space_group_name_H-M   'P 1'
#
loop_
_entity.id
_entity.type
_entity.pdbx_description
1 polymer ?
#
loop_
_entity_poly.entity_id
_entity_poly.type
_entity_poly.pdbx_seq_one_letter_code
_entity_poly.pdbx_strand_id
1 'polypeptide(L)'
;MTENRFSIFSSLVKLPYNQVLSVVYNYLSKHYKEVHKGSKYVYAIGNIPVALVAHADTVFQKPPDEIFYDQKQKVIWGGSNGLGADDRAGIFAILEIINRGYCPHVIITTDEELGSIGARALITEVKEPFAEIKYFIELDRRGRDDCVFYQCANKEFSDYISSFCFIEKRGTFSDISEICPAWRIAGVNLSIGYVDEHTYSERLYVNYMYETIEKVVKLLEDADNITAFEYNSMTPFEYYQKSSRLDSWCNGAILRCHKCGAKNEDYEMFYVQEQDGSNRFWCPDCVSTKAGWCEICGEPFETTANNTKFCYDCLEVLVNDKRY
;
A
#
# COMPACT_ATOMS: atom_id res chain seq x y z
N MET A 1 -1.93 -17.05 -17.04
CA MET A 1 -2.39 -15.91 -17.86
C MET A 1 -2.45 -16.35 -19.30
N THR A 2 -3.54 -16.07 -20.01
CA THR A 2 -3.65 -16.32 -21.45
C THR A 2 -2.86 -15.28 -22.26
N GLU A 3 -2.56 -15.58 -23.54
CA GLU A 3 -1.85 -14.63 -24.41
C GLU A 3 -2.58 -13.28 -24.53
N ASN A 4 -3.90 -13.30 -24.63
CA ASN A 4 -4.71 -12.09 -24.68
C ASN A 4 -4.58 -11.25 -23.39
N ARG A 5 -4.59 -11.89 -22.22
CA ARG A 5 -4.43 -11.21 -20.92
C ARG A 5 -3.01 -10.64 -20.74
N PHE A 6 -2.02 -11.39 -21.19
CA PHE A 6 -0.64 -10.89 -21.23
C PHE A 6 -0.49 -9.67 -22.13
N SER A 7 -1.13 -9.69 -23.32
CA SER A 7 -1.14 -8.54 -24.22
C SER A 7 -1.78 -7.30 -23.59
N ILE A 8 -2.89 -7.46 -22.83
CA ILE A 8 -3.54 -6.37 -22.10
C ILE A 8 -2.64 -5.83 -21.01
N PHE A 9 -2.05 -6.70 -20.18
CA PHE A 9 -1.10 -6.30 -19.15
C PHE A 9 0.10 -5.56 -19.75
N SER A 10 0.71 -6.13 -20.80
CA SER A 10 1.85 -5.52 -21.51
C SER A 10 1.51 -4.14 -22.09
N SER A 11 0.28 -3.98 -22.60
CA SER A 11 -0.18 -2.68 -23.09
C SER A 11 -0.33 -1.67 -21.97
N LEU A 12 -0.82 -2.09 -20.79
CA LEU A 12 -0.99 -1.25 -19.61
C LEU A 12 0.36 -0.75 -19.06
N VAL A 13 1.33 -1.64 -18.85
CA VAL A 13 2.65 -1.25 -18.32
C VAL A 13 3.47 -0.43 -19.33
N LYS A 14 3.21 -0.55 -20.62
CA LYS A 14 3.81 0.27 -21.68
C LYS A 14 3.18 1.65 -21.85
N LEU A 15 2.07 1.94 -21.18
CA LEU A 15 1.49 3.29 -21.25
C LEU A 15 2.43 4.32 -20.64
N PRO A 16 2.66 5.44 -21.33
CA PRO A 16 3.28 6.60 -20.70
C PRO A 16 2.51 7.02 -19.45
N TYR A 17 3.22 7.38 -18.41
CA TYR A 17 2.67 7.79 -17.12
C TYR A 17 1.45 8.73 -17.24
N ASN A 18 1.56 9.78 -18.03
CA ASN A 18 0.52 10.80 -18.18
C ASN A 18 -0.73 10.34 -18.96
N GLN A 19 -0.72 9.12 -19.48
CA GLN A 19 -1.86 8.57 -20.22
C GLN A 19 -2.71 7.58 -19.42
N VAL A 20 -2.15 7.00 -18.37
CA VAL A 20 -2.79 5.90 -17.63
C VAL A 20 -4.14 6.29 -17.06
N LEU A 21 -4.21 7.40 -16.30
CA LEU A 21 -5.49 7.86 -15.74
C LEU A 21 -6.56 8.09 -16.82
N SER A 22 -6.17 8.56 -18.02
CA SER A 22 -7.11 8.79 -19.10
C SER A 22 -7.60 7.48 -19.73
N VAL A 23 -6.72 6.49 -19.87
CA VAL A 23 -7.07 5.16 -20.37
C VAL A 23 -7.98 4.45 -19.38
N VAL A 24 -7.66 4.50 -18.08
CA VAL A 24 -8.47 3.92 -17.00
C VAL A 24 -9.84 4.61 -16.93
N TYR A 25 -9.89 5.94 -16.97
CA TYR A 25 -11.15 6.69 -17.02
C TYR A 25 -12.04 6.23 -18.19
N ASN A 26 -11.48 6.12 -19.39
CA ASN A 26 -12.22 5.67 -20.57
C ASN A 26 -12.70 4.21 -20.45
N TYR A 27 -11.93 3.36 -19.78
CA TYR A 27 -12.34 1.98 -19.52
C TYR A 27 -13.48 1.96 -18.50
N LEU A 28 -13.32 2.62 -17.35
CA LEU A 28 -14.34 2.67 -16.29
C LEU A 28 -15.66 3.27 -16.81
N SER A 29 -15.61 4.32 -17.65
CA SER A 29 -16.80 4.94 -18.25
C SER A 29 -17.63 4.01 -19.15
N LYS A 30 -17.06 2.86 -19.56
CA LYS A 30 -17.82 1.84 -20.30
C LYS A 30 -18.49 0.81 -19.38
N HIS A 31 -18.05 0.70 -18.13
CA HIS A 31 -18.51 -0.32 -17.20
C HIS A 31 -19.30 0.25 -16.01
N TYR A 32 -19.14 1.54 -15.71
CA TYR A 32 -19.77 2.24 -14.59
C TYR A 32 -20.69 3.35 -15.13
N LYS A 33 -21.78 3.57 -14.41
CA LYS A 33 -22.72 4.67 -14.73
C LYS A 33 -22.16 6.03 -14.32
N GLU A 34 -21.35 6.06 -13.29
CA GLU A 34 -20.82 7.28 -12.70
C GLU A 34 -19.31 7.13 -12.51
N VAL A 35 -18.54 7.98 -13.19
CA VAL A 35 -17.08 8.02 -13.16
C VAL A 35 -16.62 9.47 -13.12
N HIS A 36 -15.78 9.79 -12.18
CA HIS A 36 -15.22 11.12 -11.99
C HIS A 36 -13.72 11.11 -12.18
N LYS A 37 -13.20 12.20 -12.73
CA LYS A 37 -11.78 12.39 -12.97
C LYS A 37 -11.34 13.75 -12.43
N GLY A 38 -10.49 13.73 -11.42
CA GLY A 38 -9.74 14.90 -10.96
C GLY A 38 -8.41 15.07 -11.71
N SER A 39 -7.58 15.95 -11.21
CA SER A 39 -6.25 16.20 -11.78
C SER A 39 -5.27 15.05 -11.57
N LYS A 40 -5.40 14.35 -10.44
CA LYS A 40 -4.47 13.33 -9.93
C LYS A 40 -5.15 12.01 -9.58
N TYR A 41 -6.42 11.85 -9.89
CA TYR A 41 -7.18 10.65 -9.57
C TYR A 41 -8.35 10.42 -10.54
N VAL A 42 -8.84 9.19 -10.54
CA VAL A 42 -10.11 8.78 -11.11
C VAL A 42 -10.84 7.94 -10.07
N TYR A 43 -12.14 8.16 -9.87
CA TYR A 43 -12.97 7.21 -9.12
C TYR A 43 -14.25 6.85 -9.88
N ALA A 44 -14.76 5.66 -9.61
CA ALA A 44 -16.00 5.14 -10.17
C ALA A 44 -16.90 4.59 -9.06
N ILE A 45 -18.21 4.86 -9.18
CA ILE A 45 -19.21 4.41 -8.20
C ILE A 45 -19.83 3.10 -8.67
N GLY A 46 -19.52 2.03 -7.95
CA GLY A 46 -20.07 0.68 -8.16
C GLY A 46 -21.31 0.41 -7.32
N ASN A 47 -21.73 -0.85 -7.30
CA ASN A 47 -22.86 -1.33 -6.49
C ASN A 47 -22.46 -2.29 -5.37
N ILE A 48 -21.16 -2.63 -5.25
CA ILE A 48 -20.62 -3.39 -4.12
C ILE A 48 -19.97 -2.39 -3.17
N PRO A 49 -20.32 -2.37 -1.87
CA PRO A 49 -19.89 -1.34 -0.92
C PRO A 49 -18.44 -1.56 -0.42
N VAL A 50 -17.53 -1.85 -1.33
CA VAL A 50 -16.09 -1.99 -1.12
C VAL A 50 -15.38 -1.17 -2.18
N ALA A 51 -14.37 -0.40 -1.81
CA ALA A 51 -13.57 0.36 -2.76
C ALA A 51 -12.22 -0.31 -2.99
N LEU A 52 -11.91 -0.60 -4.26
CA LEU A 52 -10.61 -1.06 -4.70
C LEU A 52 -9.73 0.13 -5.07
N VAL A 53 -8.50 0.15 -4.59
CA VAL A 53 -7.54 1.23 -4.76
C VAL A 53 -6.28 0.71 -5.43
N ALA A 54 -5.70 1.50 -6.34
CA ALA A 54 -4.39 1.26 -6.96
C ALA A 54 -3.83 2.58 -7.47
N HIS A 55 -2.51 2.65 -7.76
CA HIS A 55 -1.93 3.85 -8.32
C HIS A 55 -1.40 3.69 -9.75
N ALA A 56 -1.35 4.80 -10.47
CA ALA A 56 -1.04 4.83 -11.90
C ALA A 56 0.41 5.14 -12.22
N ASP A 57 1.15 5.72 -11.31
CA ASP A 57 2.56 6.03 -11.49
C ASP A 57 3.48 4.83 -11.21
N THR A 58 4.74 5.04 -11.29
CA THR A 58 5.83 4.10 -11.03
C THR A 58 7.11 4.92 -10.91
N VAL A 59 8.09 4.45 -10.18
CA VAL A 59 9.41 5.11 -10.04
C VAL A 59 10.18 5.23 -11.35
N PHE A 60 9.82 4.46 -12.38
CA PHE A 60 10.53 4.45 -13.65
C PHE A 60 10.14 5.64 -14.53
N GLN A 61 11.13 6.40 -15.00
CA GLN A 61 10.93 7.55 -15.86
C GLN A 61 10.41 7.20 -17.26
N LYS A 62 10.64 5.97 -17.71
CA LYS A 62 10.22 5.46 -19.01
C LYS A 62 9.52 4.12 -18.85
N PRO A 63 8.49 3.85 -19.66
CA PRO A 63 7.90 2.52 -19.69
C PRO A 63 8.91 1.46 -20.12
N PRO A 64 8.67 0.17 -19.83
CA PRO A 64 9.53 -0.92 -20.25
C PRO A 64 9.70 -0.93 -21.77
N ASP A 65 10.94 -1.03 -22.22
CA ASP A 65 11.31 -1.20 -23.62
C ASP A 65 10.86 -2.58 -24.14
N GLU A 66 11.13 -3.61 -23.37
CA GLU A 66 10.72 -4.99 -23.62
C GLU A 66 10.02 -5.58 -22.40
N ILE A 67 9.14 -6.55 -22.63
CA ILE A 67 8.45 -7.30 -21.56
C ILE A 67 8.57 -8.77 -21.90
N PHE A 68 9.06 -9.53 -20.94
CA PHE A 68 9.27 -10.97 -21.06
C PHE A 68 8.27 -11.72 -20.17
N TYR A 69 7.83 -12.88 -20.62
CA TYR A 69 6.95 -13.74 -19.86
C TYR A 69 7.43 -15.19 -19.94
N ASP A 70 7.92 -15.72 -18.85
CA ASP A 70 8.13 -17.16 -18.69
C ASP A 70 6.81 -17.84 -18.32
N GLN A 71 6.16 -18.46 -19.32
CA GLN A 71 4.89 -19.15 -19.13
C GLN A 71 5.00 -20.37 -18.21
N LYS A 72 6.18 -21.00 -18.13
CA LYS A 72 6.39 -22.17 -17.28
C LYS A 72 6.54 -21.79 -15.81
N GLN A 73 7.32 -20.74 -15.52
CA GLN A 73 7.49 -20.21 -14.18
C GLN A 73 6.40 -19.22 -13.79
N LYS A 74 5.60 -18.75 -14.76
CA LYS A 74 4.54 -17.73 -14.60
C LYS A 74 5.09 -16.42 -14.04
N VAL A 75 6.23 -15.97 -14.55
CA VAL A 75 6.90 -14.75 -14.13
C VAL A 75 7.01 -13.79 -15.31
N ILE A 76 6.68 -12.53 -15.08
CA ILE A 76 6.86 -11.41 -16.03
C ILE A 76 7.94 -10.48 -15.49
N TRP A 77 8.80 -9.96 -16.38
CA TRP A 77 9.80 -8.95 -16.03
C TRP A 77 10.02 -7.99 -17.21
N GLY A 78 10.54 -6.81 -16.91
CA GLY A 78 10.90 -5.81 -17.91
C GLY A 78 12.29 -5.95 -18.46
N GLY A 79 12.59 -5.22 -19.53
CA GLY A 79 13.93 -5.03 -20.06
C GLY A 79 14.75 -4.03 -19.24
N SER A 80 15.54 -3.22 -19.93
CA SER A 80 16.51 -2.30 -19.29
C SER A 80 15.86 -1.15 -18.51
N ASN A 81 14.58 -0.86 -18.75
CA ASN A 81 13.83 0.23 -18.10
C ASN A 81 12.99 -0.25 -16.89
N GLY A 82 13.17 -1.49 -16.43
CA GLY A 82 12.32 -2.08 -15.40
C GLY A 82 10.96 -2.55 -15.93
N LEU A 83 10.07 -3.01 -15.06
CA LEU A 83 8.73 -3.47 -15.43
C LEU A 83 7.65 -2.43 -15.10
N GLY A 84 7.66 -1.86 -13.90
CA GLY A 84 6.61 -1.00 -13.40
C GLY A 84 5.34 -1.79 -13.07
N ALA A 85 5.49 -2.99 -12.50
CA ALA A 85 4.37 -3.77 -11.97
C ALA A 85 3.78 -3.14 -10.72
N ASP A 86 4.57 -2.44 -9.97
CA ASP A 86 4.22 -1.49 -8.95
C ASP A 86 3.80 -0.15 -9.60
N ASP A 87 2.48 0.26 -9.64
CA ASP A 87 1.33 -0.59 -9.29
C ASP A 87 0.41 -0.85 -10.50
N ARG A 88 0.97 -1.07 -11.67
CA ARG A 88 0.17 -1.47 -12.84
C ARG A 88 -0.45 -2.86 -12.65
N ALA A 89 0.09 -3.67 -11.74
CA ALA A 89 -0.49 -4.97 -11.40
C ALA A 89 -1.80 -4.81 -10.63
N GLY A 90 -1.89 -3.89 -9.68
CA GLY A 90 -3.14 -3.56 -8.98
C GLY A 90 -4.20 -3.01 -9.93
N ILE A 91 -3.84 -2.07 -10.81
CA ILE A 91 -4.77 -1.61 -11.86
C ILE A 91 -5.25 -2.79 -12.69
N PHE A 92 -4.36 -3.65 -13.19
CA PHE A 92 -4.74 -4.81 -13.99
C PHE A 92 -5.66 -5.76 -13.23
N ALA A 93 -5.41 -6.01 -11.96
CA ALA A 93 -6.26 -6.84 -11.11
C ALA A 93 -7.66 -6.26 -10.96
N ILE A 94 -7.79 -4.95 -10.76
CA ILE A 94 -9.10 -4.26 -10.73
C ILE A 94 -9.84 -4.45 -12.06
N LEU A 95 -9.16 -4.27 -13.19
CA LEU A 95 -9.77 -4.49 -14.50
C LEU A 95 -10.22 -5.94 -14.70
N GLU A 96 -9.46 -6.93 -14.21
CA GLU A 96 -9.82 -8.35 -14.25
C GLU A 96 -11.07 -8.63 -13.41
N ILE A 97 -11.19 -8.04 -12.23
CA ILE A 97 -12.36 -8.17 -11.35
C ILE A 97 -13.61 -7.59 -12.03
N ILE A 98 -13.50 -6.41 -12.64
CA ILE A 98 -14.58 -5.79 -13.40
C ILE A 98 -14.98 -6.64 -14.60
N ASN A 99 -14.03 -7.20 -15.34
CA ASN A 99 -14.29 -8.09 -16.48
C ASN A 99 -15.00 -9.39 -16.11
N ARG A 100 -14.91 -9.80 -14.85
CA ARG A 100 -15.66 -10.95 -14.30
C ARG A 100 -17.10 -10.60 -13.91
N GLY A 101 -17.49 -9.33 -14.03
CA GLY A 101 -18.84 -8.85 -13.75
C GLY A 101 -19.04 -8.26 -12.35
N TYR A 102 -18.00 -8.15 -11.54
CA TYR A 102 -18.07 -7.46 -10.26
C TYR A 102 -17.99 -5.95 -10.47
N CYS A 103 -18.71 -5.20 -9.65
CA CYS A 103 -18.79 -3.75 -9.77
C CYS A 103 -18.55 -3.07 -8.40
N PRO A 104 -17.35 -3.22 -7.80
CA PRO A 104 -16.96 -2.49 -6.59
C PRO A 104 -16.78 -0.99 -6.89
N HIS A 105 -16.68 -0.14 -5.88
CA HIS A 105 -16.14 1.19 -6.10
C HIS A 105 -14.66 1.08 -6.50
N VAL A 106 -14.18 2.04 -7.29
CA VAL A 106 -12.78 2.05 -7.76
C VAL A 106 -12.18 3.43 -7.51
N ILE A 107 -10.96 3.46 -7.03
CA ILE A 107 -10.13 4.68 -6.94
C ILE A 107 -8.78 4.35 -7.60
N ILE A 108 -8.38 5.15 -8.57
CA ILE A 108 -7.04 5.10 -9.15
C ILE A 108 -6.41 6.47 -8.98
N THR A 109 -5.30 6.53 -8.30
CA THR A 109 -4.55 7.75 -8.04
C THR A 109 -3.31 7.83 -8.92
N THR A 110 -2.53 8.89 -8.77
CA THR A 110 -1.20 9.03 -9.35
C THR A 110 -0.29 9.80 -8.41
N ASP A 111 1.02 9.72 -8.62
CA ASP A 111 2.03 10.31 -7.74
C ASP A 111 1.98 9.73 -6.31
N GLU A 112 1.67 8.43 -6.18
CA GLU A 112 1.82 7.69 -4.94
C GLU A 112 3.28 7.66 -4.53
N GLU A 113 4.17 7.32 -5.45
CA GLU A 113 5.62 7.23 -5.30
C GLU A 113 6.30 8.57 -4.92
N LEU A 114 5.57 9.66 -5.02
CA LEU A 114 5.99 10.99 -4.58
C LEU A 114 5.32 11.39 -3.24
N GLY A 115 4.83 10.40 -2.49
CA GLY A 115 4.18 10.55 -1.19
C GLY A 115 2.69 10.75 -1.28
N SER A 116 1.98 9.90 -2.00
CA SER A 116 0.50 9.82 -2.10
C SER A 116 -0.18 11.15 -2.48
N ILE A 117 0.43 11.91 -3.40
CA ILE A 117 -0.08 13.22 -3.82
C ILE A 117 -1.49 13.09 -4.42
N GLY A 118 -1.76 12.01 -5.17
CA GLY A 118 -3.07 11.74 -5.76
C GLY A 118 -4.15 11.46 -4.71
N ALA A 119 -3.84 10.68 -3.69
CA ALA A 119 -4.76 10.43 -2.58
C ALA A 119 -5.08 11.71 -1.81
N ARG A 120 -4.07 12.56 -1.54
CA ARG A 120 -4.28 13.87 -0.90
C ARG A 120 -5.10 14.81 -1.76
N ALA A 121 -4.92 14.81 -3.08
CA ALA A 121 -5.75 15.58 -3.98
C ALA A 121 -7.21 15.09 -3.93
N LEU A 122 -7.43 13.76 -3.94
CA LEU A 122 -8.75 13.16 -3.82
C LEU A 122 -9.47 13.63 -2.55
N ILE A 123 -8.88 13.45 -1.37
CA ILE A 123 -9.52 13.80 -0.09
C ILE A 123 -9.67 15.32 0.12
N THR A 124 -8.90 16.13 -0.60
CA THR A 124 -9.04 17.58 -0.58
C THR A 124 -10.22 18.04 -1.42
N GLU A 125 -10.41 17.45 -2.59
CA GLU A 125 -11.47 17.78 -3.54
C GLU A 125 -12.79 17.07 -3.19
N VAL A 126 -12.72 15.83 -2.68
CA VAL A 126 -13.86 14.98 -2.28
C VAL A 126 -13.78 14.77 -0.77
N LYS A 127 -14.35 15.69 -0.01
CA LYS A 127 -14.20 15.76 1.46
C LYS A 127 -14.90 14.64 2.22
N GLU A 128 -15.94 14.05 1.63
CA GLU A 128 -16.75 12.98 2.19
C GLU A 128 -16.73 11.78 1.25
N PRO A 129 -16.92 10.56 1.74
CA PRO A 129 -17.04 9.38 0.89
C PRO A 129 -18.12 9.59 -0.18
N PHE A 130 -17.79 9.31 -1.43
CA PHE A 130 -18.68 9.52 -2.58
C PHE A 130 -19.82 8.48 -2.67
N ALA A 131 -19.78 7.44 -1.85
CA ALA A 131 -20.76 6.37 -1.77
C ALA A 131 -20.71 5.70 -0.38
N GLU A 132 -21.58 4.73 -0.12
CA GLU A 132 -21.45 3.83 1.03
C GLU A 132 -20.26 2.89 0.79
N ILE A 133 -19.19 3.05 1.55
CA ILE A 133 -17.98 2.22 1.51
C ILE A 133 -17.79 1.58 2.88
N LYS A 134 -17.83 0.26 2.96
CA LYS A 134 -17.63 -0.49 4.20
C LYS A 134 -16.15 -0.61 4.57
N TYR A 135 -15.28 -0.76 3.57
CA TYR A 135 -13.83 -0.79 3.73
C TYR A 135 -13.12 -0.59 2.39
N PHE A 136 -11.82 -0.25 2.46
CA PHE A 136 -10.93 -0.13 1.31
C PHE A 136 -10.06 -1.37 1.18
N ILE A 137 -9.81 -1.79 -0.06
CA ILE A 137 -8.77 -2.75 -0.43
C ILE A 137 -7.86 -2.07 -1.44
N GLU A 138 -6.63 -1.80 -1.05
CA GLU A 138 -5.58 -1.38 -1.97
C GLU A 138 -4.83 -2.62 -2.47
N LEU A 139 -4.44 -2.63 -3.73
CA LEU A 139 -3.76 -3.75 -4.39
C LEU A 139 -2.35 -3.35 -4.80
N ASP A 140 -1.58 -2.91 -3.83
CA ASP A 140 -0.28 -2.26 -4.03
C ASP A 140 0.75 -2.75 -3.00
N ARG A 141 0.75 -4.06 -2.71
CA ARG A 141 1.77 -4.64 -1.84
C ARG A 141 2.56 -5.70 -2.56
N ARG A 142 3.89 -5.69 -2.37
CA ARG A 142 4.77 -6.75 -2.87
C ARG A 142 4.44 -8.11 -2.25
N GLY A 143 4.89 -9.18 -2.90
CA GLY A 143 4.81 -10.53 -2.36
C GLY A 143 3.52 -11.24 -2.72
N ARG A 144 3.12 -12.22 -1.89
CA ARG A 144 2.03 -13.13 -2.20
C ARG A 144 0.84 -13.02 -1.27
N ASP A 145 1.09 -13.09 0.03
CA ASP A 145 0.04 -13.25 1.04
C ASP A 145 0.10 -12.16 2.12
N ASP A 146 0.92 -11.12 1.95
CA ASP A 146 1.04 -10.05 2.93
C ASP A 146 -0.15 -9.09 2.86
N CYS A 147 -0.54 -8.56 4.02
CA CYS A 147 -1.46 -7.44 4.13
C CYS A 147 -0.93 -6.38 5.10
N VAL A 148 -1.21 -5.12 4.82
CA VAL A 148 -0.79 -3.98 5.65
C VAL A 148 -1.97 -3.06 5.90
N PHE A 149 -2.17 -2.65 7.15
CA PHE A 149 -3.31 -1.84 7.55
C PHE A 149 -2.98 -0.36 7.81
N TYR A 150 -1.73 0.04 7.86
CA TYR A 150 -1.27 1.44 8.07
C TYR A 150 -2.02 2.18 9.19
N GLN A 151 -2.29 1.51 10.31
CA GLN A 151 -3.08 2.07 11.42
C GLN A 151 -4.58 2.31 11.08
N CYS A 152 -5.08 1.79 9.95
CA CYS A 152 -6.45 2.01 9.47
C CYS A 152 -7.39 0.83 9.78
N ALA A 153 -7.05 -0.05 10.72
CA ALA A 153 -7.85 -1.22 11.04
C ALA A 153 -8.14 -1.33 12.53
N ASN A 154 -9.33 -1.82 12.86
CA ASN A 154 -9.61 -2.39 14.17
C ASN A 154 -9.32 -3.91 14.17
N LYS A 155 -9.42 -4.54 15.33
CA LYS A 155 -9.15 -5.98 15.47
C LYS A 155 -10.11 -6.83 14.63
N GLU A 156 -11.38 -6.48 14.57
CA GLU A 156 -12.40 -7.21 13.81
C GLU A 156 -12.08 -7.22 12.33
N PHE A 157 -11.67 -6.07 11.77
CA PHE A 157 -11.28 -5.98 10.37
C PHE A 157 -9.99 -6.77 10.08
N SER A 158 -8.99 -6.71 10.96
CA SER A 158 -7.76 -7.49 10.75
C SER A 158 -8.00 -9.00 10.87
N ASP A 159 -8.85 -9.44 11.79
CA ASP A 159 -9.24 -10.85 11.91
C ASP A 159 -10.03 -11.31 10.66
N TYR A 160 -10.93 -10.45 10.15
CA TYR A 160 -11.68 -10.71 8.92
C TYR A 160 -10.76 -10.90 7.72
N ILE A 161 -9.85 -9.98 7.45
CA ILE A 161 -8.89 -10.09 6.33
C ILE A 161 -7.98 -11.33 6.50
N SER A 162 -7.53 -11.61 7.71
CA SER A 162 -6.70 -12.78 8.00
C SER A 162 -7.43 -14.10 7.72
N SER A 163 -8.77 -14.13 7.83
CA SER A 163 -9.57 -15.31 7.50
C SER A 163 -9.50 -15.72 6.01
N PHE A 164 -9.10 -14.79 5.13
CA PHE A 164 -8.82 -15.04 3.72
C PHE A 164 -7.35 -15.43 3.45
N CYS A 165 -6.62 -15.87 4.47
CA CYS A 165 -5.23 -16.30 4.39
C CYS A 165 -4.27 -15.19 3.95
N PHE A 166 -4.48 -13.97 4.44
CA PHE A 166 -3.49 -12.92 4.42
C PHE A 166 -2.74 -12.84 5.76
N ILE A 167 -1.47 -12.44 5.69
CA ILE A 167 -0.56 -12.34 6.84
C ILE A 167 -0.23 -10.86 7.05
N GLU A 168 -0.60 -10.34 8.21
CA GLU A 168 -0.30 -8.94 8.55
C GLU A 168 1.21 -8.69 8.60
N LYS A 169 1.64 -7.65 7.90
CA LYS A 169 3.02 -7.16 7.83
C LYS A 169 3.08 -5.67 8.06
N ARG A 170 4.29 -5.16 8.16
CA ARG A 170 4.55 -3.73 8.22
C ARG A 170 4.58 -3.09 6.85
N GLY A 171 4.16 -1.83 6.77
CA GLY A 171 4.33 -0.94 5.64
C GLY A 171 4.60 0.47 6.11
N THR A 172 5.22 1.28 5.28
CA THR A 172 5.58 2.66 5.60
C THR A 172 4.41 3.61 5.34
N PHE A 173 3.95 3.69 4.11
CA PHE A 173 2.78 4.46 3.71
C PHE A 173 2.20 3.87 2.41
N SER A 174 1.03 4.31 2.02
CA SER A 174 0.37 4.03 0.74
C SER A 174 -0.84 4.95 0.63
N ASP A 175 -1.57 4.96 -0.47
CA ASP A 175 -2.71 5.87 -0.67
C ASP A 175 -3.81 5.70 0.39
N ILE A 176 -4.10 4.47 0.83
CA ILE A 176 -5.07 4.25 1.91
C ILE A 176 -4.62 4.80 3.26
N SER A 177 -3.34 5.02 3.47
CA SER A 177 -2.85 5.68 4.69
C SER A 177 -3.26 7.15 4.78
N GLU A 178 -3.62 7.78 3.64
CA GLU A 178 -4.20 9.12 3.55
C GLU A 178 -5.74 9.07 3.49
N ILE A 179 -6.30 8.18 2.66
CA ILE A 179 -7.75 8.11 2.39
C ILE A 179 -8.54 7.63 3.62
N CYS A 180 -8.09 6.53 4.25
CA CYS A 180 -8.80 5.92 5.37
C CYS A 180 -8.97 6.86 6.57
N PRO A 181 -7.93 7.57 7.05
CA PRO A 181 -8.09 8.54 8.13
C PRO A 181 -9.02 9.69 7.77
N ALA A 182 -8.91 10.22 6.55
CA ALA A 182 -9.70 11.35 6.11
C ALA A 182 -11.20 11.04 6.07
N TRP A 183 -11.56 9.85 5.61
CA TRP A 183 -12.95 9.41 5.51
C TRP A 183 -13.41 8.52 6.66
N ARG A 184 -12.51 8.18 7.59
CA ARG A 184 -12.79 7.34 8.77
C ARG A 184 -13.36 5.97 8.40
N ILE A 185 -12.82 5.35 7.37
CA ILE A 185 -13.20 4.03 6.88
C ILE A 185 -11.98 3.12 6.97
N ALA A 186 -12.16 1.89 7.46
CA ALA A 186 -11.09 0.91 7.55
C ALA A 186 -10.54 0.53 6.17
N GLY A 187 -9.25 0.19 6.10
CA GLY A 187 -8.62 -0.20 4.85
C GLY A 187 -7.43 -1.13 5.05
N VAL A 188 -7.11 -1.85 3.99
CA VAL A 188 -5.99 -2.79 3.91
C VAL A 188 -5.32 -2.72 2.54
N ASN A 189 -3.99 -2.80 2.51
CA ASN A 189 -3.21 -2.99 1.30
C ASN A 189 -2.77 -4.47 1.20
N LEU A 190 -3.06 -5.11 0.08
CA LEU A 190 -2.85 -6.55 -0.15
C LEU A 190 -1.76 -6.80 -1.19
N SER A 191 -0.96 -7.83 -0.98
CA SER A 191 0.05 -8.29 -1.95
C SER A 191 -0.57 -8.60 -3.30
N ILE A 192 0.03 -8.07 -4.36
CA ILE A 192 -0.45 -8.26 -5.73
C ILE A 192 0.53 -9.04 -6.62
N GLY A 193 1.61 -9.56 -6.06
CA GLY A 193 2.48 -10.51 -6.74
C GLY A 193 3.76 -9.96 -7.32
N TYR A 194 4.03 -8.66 -7.31
CA TYR A 194 5.33 -8.14 -7.69
C TYR A 194 6.35 -8.31 -6.56
N VAL A 195 7.61 -8.32 -6.90
CA VAL A 195 8.77 -8.37 -6.00
C VAL A 195 9.91 -7.57 -6.58
N ASP A 196 10.87 -7.22 -5.74
CA ASP A 196 12.02 -6.40 -6.10
C ASP A 196 11.60 -5.05 -6.72
N GLU A 197 10.48 -4.49 -6.21
CA GLU A 197 9.92 -3.21 -6.61
C GLU A 197 10.97 -2.09 -6.54
N HIS A 198 10.79 -1.01 -7.31
CA HIS A 198 11.70 0.13 -7.40
C HIS A 198 13.09 -0.22 -7.95
N THR A 199 13.28 -1.43 -8.46
CA THR A 199 14.54 -1.86 -9.09
C THR A 199 14.33 -2.36 -10.53
N TYR A 200 15.39 -2.33 -11.33
CA TYR A 200 15.35 -2.91 -12.68
C TYR A 200 15.22 -4.46 -12.69
N SER A 201 15.29 -5.09 -11.52
CA SER A 201 15.06 -6.54 -11.34
C SER A 201 13.63 -6.88 -10.97
N GLU A 202 12.74 -5.90 -10.94
CA GLU A 202 11.33 -6.08 -10.61
C GLU A 202 10.69 -7.18 -11.45
N ARG A 203 9.91 -8.02 -10.81
CA ARG A 203 9.21 -9.17 -11.41
C ARG A 203 7.79 -9.25 -10.89
N LEU A 204 6.89 -9.73 -11.74
CA LEU A 204 5.51 -10.05 -11.36
C LEU A 204 5.29 -11.56 -11.43
N TYR A 205 4.94 -12.17 -10.31
CA TYR A 205 4.49 -13.56 -10.24
C TYR A 205 2.99 -13.63 -10.55
N VAL A 206 2.67 -14.04 -11.75
CA VAL A 206 1.30 -14.06 -12.30
C VAL A 206 0.34 -14.90 -11.46
N ASN A 207 0.80 -16.03 -10.93
CA ASN A 207 -0.01 -16.89 -10.07
C ASN A 207 -0.34 -16.19 -8.74
N TYR A 208 0.58 -15.44 -8.14
CA TYR A 208 0.33 -14.68 -6.90
C TYR A 208 -0.73 -13.59 -7.14
N MET A 209 -0.60 -12.83 -8.23
CA MET A 209 -1.60 -11.85 -8.63
C MET A 209 -2.99 -12.46 -8.78
N TYR A 210 -3.12 -13.58 -9.49
CA TYR A 210 -4.41 -14.25 -9.65
C TYR A 210 -4.95 -14.86 -8.36
N GLU A 211 -4.09 -15.38 -7.48
CA GLU A 211 -4.48 -15.83 -6.13
C GLU A 211 -5.08 -14.69 -5.31
N THR A 212 -4.48 -13.51 -5.36
CA THR A 212 -5.03 -12.31 -4.72
C THR A 212 -6.35 -11.89 -5.35
N ILE A 213 -6.47 -11.89 -6.68
CA ILE A 213 -7.73 -11.60 -7.37
C ILE A 213 -8.85 -12.56 -6.89
N GLU A 214 -8.57 -13.86 -6.76
CA GLU A 214 -9.56 -14.82 -6.26
C GLU A 214 -9.97 -14.56 -4.80
N LYS A 215 -9.03 -14.16 -3.95
CA LYS A 215 -9.32 -13.77 -2.56
C LYS A 215 -10.15 -12.50 -2.50
N VAL A 216 -9.81 -11.49 -3.30
CA VAL A 216 -10.57 -10.23 -3.39
C VAL A 216 -11.98 -10.46 -3.91
N VAL A 217 -12.17 -11.32 -4.91
CA VAL A 217 -13.50 -11.70 -5.39
C VAL A 217 -14.35 -12.27 -4.25
N LYS A 218 -13.81 -13.15 -3.42
CA LYS A 218 -14.53 -13.68 -2.26
C LYS A 218 -14.87 -12.60 -1.22
N LEU A 219 -13.96 -11.63 -1.00
CA LEU A 219 -14.23 -10.46 -0.14
C LEU A 219 -15.38 -9.61 -0.70
N LEU A 220 -15.45 -9.44 -2.02
CA LEU A 220 -16.54 -8.71 -2.67
C LEU A 220 -17.87 -9.48 -2.61
N GLU A 221 -17.85 -10.81 -2.76
CA GLU A 221 -19.03 -11.67 -2.63
C GLU A 221 -19.61 -11.68 -1.22
N ASP A 222 -18.76 -11.51 -0.21
CA ASP A 222 -19.16 -11.46 1.20
C ASP A 222 -19.54 -10.06 1.69
N ALA A 223 -19.31 -9.03 0.86
CA ALA A 223 -19.47 -7.63 1.27
C ALA A 223 -20.88 -7.28 1.79
N ASP A 224 -21.93 -7.92 1.26
CA ASP A 224 -23.30 -7.67 1.70
C ASP A 224 -23.59 -8.23 3.11
N ASN A 225 -22.88 -9.26 3.52
CA ASN A 225 -23.03 -9.96 4.80
C ASN A 225 -22.34 -9.22 5.96
N ILE A 226 -21.53 -8.19 5.66
CA ILE A 226 -20.68 -7.52 6.64
C ILE A 226 -21.26 -6.14 6.93
N THR A 227 -21.27 -5.74 8.20
CA THR A 227 -21.41 -4.33 8.60
C THR A 227 -20.12 -3.56 8.32
N ALA A 228 -20.22 -2.24 8.14
CA ALA A 228 -19.04 -1.40 8.02
C ALA A 228 -18.13 -1.57 9.25
N PHE A 229 -16.84 -1.73 9.01
CA PHE A 229 -15.88 -1.80 10.11
C PHE A 229 -15.65 -0.40 10.69
N GLU A 230 -15.66 -0.34 12.01
CA GLU A 230 -15.37 0.90 12.70
C GLU A 230 -13.91 1.31 12.46
N TYR A 231 -13.71 2.52 11.94
CA TYR A 231 -12.37 3.08 11.84
C TYR A 231 -11.84 3.39 13.24
N ASN A 232 -10.79 2.70 13.63
CA ASN A 232 -10.10 2.96 14.88
C ASN A 232 -8.63 3.26 14.57
N SER A 233 -8.27 4.54 14.64
CA SER A 233 -6.88 4.94 14.44
C SER A 233 -6.05 4.46 15.63
N MET A 234 -5.16 3.51 15.40
CA MET A 234 -4.10 3.24 16.37
C MET A 234 -3.17 4.45 16.42
N THR A 235 -2.67 4.79 17.60
CA THR A 235 -1.53 5.69 17.66
C THR A 235 -0.31 5.03 16.99
N PRO A 236 0.64 5.79 16.44
CA PRO A 236 1.88 5.22 15.93
C PRO A 236 2.55 4.26 16.92
N PHE A 237 2.47 4.55 18.22
CA PHE A 237 2.99 3.70 19.28
C PHE A 237 2.27 2.34 19.37
N GLU A 238 0.94 2.33 19.36
CA GLU A 238 0.14 1.10 19.37
C GLU A 238 0.35 0.26 18.11
N TYR A 239 0.40 0.91 16.96
CA TYR A 239 0.69 0.24 15.70
C TYR A 239 2.07 -0.41 15.72
N TYR A 240 3.10 0.31 16.18
CA TYR A 240 4.45 -0.22 16.29
C TYR A 240 4.52 -1.42 17.26
N GLN A 241 3.90 -1.32 18.43
CA GLN A 241 3.82 -2.45 19.36
C GLN A 241 3.14 -3.68 18.77
N LYS A 242 2.03 -3.48 18.02
CA LYS A 242 1.32 -4.58 17.37
C LYS A 242 2.19 -5.20 16.26
N SER A 243 2.80 -4.38 15.43
CA SER A 243 3.62 -4.86 14.30
C SER A 243 4.93 -5.53 14.74
N SER A 244 5.55 -5.07 15.82
CA SER A 244 6.75 -5.72 16.36
C SER A 244 6.49 -7.15 16.87
N ARG A 245 5.24 -7.48 17.23
CA ARG A 245 4.83 -8.85 17.58
C ARG A 245 4.56 -9.74 16.36
N LEU A 246 4.36 -9.15 15.19
CA LEU A 246 4.05 -9.88 13.95
C LEU A 246 5.31 -10.28 13.17
N ASP A 247 6.40 -9.56 13.35
CA ASP A 247 7.69 -9.93 12.75
C ASP A 247 8.29 -11.10 13.53
N SER A 248 8.10 -12.32 13.00
CA SER A 248 8.50 -13.62 13.59
C SER A 248 10.02 -13.83 13.77
N TRP A 249 10.79 -12.78 13.81
CA TRP A 249 12.22 -12.80 14.15
C TRP A 249 12.47 -12.76 15.67
N CYS A 250 11.42 -12.56 16.45
CA CYS A 250 11.46 -12.46 17.89
C CYS A 250 11.34 -13.84 18.51
N ASN A 251 12.46 -14.38 18.97
CA ASN A 251 12.54 -15.69 19.64
C ASN A 251 12.47 -15.58 21.17
N GLY A 252 11.98 -14.45 21.71
CA GLY A 252 12.02 -14.17 23.14
C GLY A 252 13.44 -13.91 23.68
N ALA A 253 14.33 -13.44 22.81
CA ALA A 253 15.69 -13.07 23.21
C ALA A 253 15.67 -11.85 24.13
N ILE A 254 16.46 -11.87 25.17
CA ILE A 254 16.62 -10.70 26.04
C ILE A 254 17.61 -9.72 25.42
N LEU A 255 17.10 -8.57 24.99
CA LEU A 255 17.91 -7.48 24.46
C LEU A 255 18.18 -6.40 25.50
N ARG A 256 19.21 -5.59 25.26
CA ARG A 256 19.52 -4.42 26.08
C ARG A 256 19.14 -3.15 25.33
N CYS A 257 18.40 -2.27 26.00
CA CYS A 257 18.14 -0.94 25.50
C CYS A 257 19.44 -0.16 25.31
N HIS A 258 19.67 0.36 24.12
CA HIS A 258 20.88 1.12 23.81
C HIS A 258 20.96 2.42 24.62
N LYS A 259 19.82 3.02 24.98
CA LYS A 259 19.78 4.30 25.74
C LYS A 259 19.95 4.16 27.26
N CYS A 260 19.34 3.17 27.88
CA CYS A 260 19.34 3.06 29.33
C CYS A 260 19.92 1.73 29.85
N GLY A 261 20.23 0.76 29.02
CA GLY A 261 20.76 -0.54 29.38
C GLY A 261 19.73 -1.51 29.95
N ALA A 262 18.46 -1.12 30.09
CA ALA A 262 17.40 -2.01 30.58
C ALA A 262 17.28 -3.24 29.69
N LYS A 263 16.99 -4.40 30.34
CA LYS A 263 16.77 -5.66 29.62
C LYS A 263 15.29 -5.87 29.41
N ASN A 264 14.90 -6.12 28.21
CA ASN A 264 13.52 -6.44 27.80
C ASN A 264 13.54 -7.59 26.80
N GLU A 265 12.43 -8.29 26.66
CA GLU A 265 12.28 -9.26 25.59
C GLU A 265 12.28 -8.53 24.23
N ASP A 266 12.80 -9.16 23.20
CA ASP A 266 13.00 -8.53 21.88
C ASP A 266 11.71 -7.97 21.29
N TYR A 267 10.56 -8.64 21.50
CA TYR A 267 9.23 -8.18 21.04
C TYR A 267 8.70 -6.95 21.81
N GLU A 268 9.33 -6.55 22.92
CA GLU A 268 9.01 -5.31 23.64
C GLU A 268 9.90 -4.14 23.21
N MET A 269 10.91 -4.39 22.39
CA MET A 269 11.91 -3.40 22.00
C MET A 269 11.52 -2.71 20.70
N PHE A 270 11.87 -1.44 20.60
CA PHE A 270 11.67 -0.60 19.41
C PHE A 270 12.99 -0.42 18.67
N TYR A 271 12.94 -0.47 17.35
CA TYR A 271 14.08 -0.21 16.49
C TYR A 271 14.05 1.26 16.08
N VAL A 272 14.82 2.10 16.77
CA VAL A 272 14.77 3.56 16.69
C VAL A 272 15.96 4.08 15.92
N GLN A 273 15.75 5.00 14.96
CA GLN A 273 16.83 5.69 14.29
C GLN A 273 17.43 6.75 15.19
N GLU A 274 18.70 6.61 15.54
CA GLU A 274 19.44 7.57 16.35
C GLU A 274 20.00 8.74 15.53
N GLN A 275 20.52 9.77 16.21
CA GLN A 275 21.03 10.99 15.56
C GLN A 275 22.24 10.74 14.64
N ASP A 276 22.94 9.64 14.79
CA ASP A 276 24.05 9.23 13.93
C ASP A 276 23.58 8.47 12.67
N GLY A 277 22.28 8.37 12.43
CA GLY A 277 21.67 7.63 11.34
C GLY A 277 21.59 6.12 11.57
N SER A 278 22.15 5.61 12.67
CA SER A 278 22.07 4.18 12.99
C SER A 278 20.75 3.80 13.65
N ASN A 279 20.26 2.60 13.36
CA ASN A 279 19.07 2.04 14.00
C ASN A 279 19.47 1.15 15.19
N ARG A 280 18.85 1.38 16.36
CA ARG A 280 19.17 0.67 17.59
C ARG A 280 17.94 0.28 18.40
N PHE A 281 18.03 -0.78 19.19
CA PHE A 281 16.95 -1.22 20.05
C PHE A 281 16.80 -0.35 21.28
N TRP A 282 15.61 0.22 21.49
CA TRP A 282 15.24 1.00 22.68
C TRP A 282 14.05 0.36 23.40
N CYS A 283 14.04 0.45 24.72
CA CYS A 283 12.89 0.01 25.50
C CYS A 283 11.72 1.01 25.40
N PRO A 284 10.48 0.59 25.76
CA PRO A 284 9.29 1.44 25.70
C PRO A 284 9.44 2.77 26.45
N ASP A 285 10.08 2.75 27.63
CA ASP A 285 10.27 3.96 28.44
C ASP A 285 11.19 4.98 27.77
N CYS A 286 12.22 4.52 27.07
CA CYS A 286 13.11 5.40 26.32
C CYS A 286 12.43 5.96 25.08
N VAL A 287 11.62 5.15 24.40
CA VAL A 287 10.85 5.60 23.23
C VAL A 287 9.84 6.66 23.64
N SER A 288 9.05 6.40 24.68
CA SER A 288 8.02 7.35 25.15
C SER A 288 8.56 8.71 25.58
N THR A 289 9.83 8.77 26.00
CA THR A 289 10.42 9.99 26.56
C THR A 289 11.38 10.73 25.63
N LYS A 290 11.97 10.05 24.62
CA LYS A 290 13.08 10.60 23.82
C LYS A 290 12.94 10.36 22.31
N ALA A 291 11.96 9.58 21.89
CA ALA A 291 11.70 9.37 20.47
C ALA A 291 10.47 10.17 20.00
N GLY A 292 10.48 10.56 18.73
CA GLY A 292 9.33 11.01 17.99
C GLY A 292 8.96 9.97 16.93
N TRP A 293 7.84 10.16 16.29
CA TRP A 293 7.38 9.34 15.18
C TRP A 293 7.46 10.17 13.91
N CYS A 294 8.12 9.64 12.89
CA CYS A 294 8.28 10.34 11.63
C CYS A 294 6.93 10.60 10.97
N GLU A 295 6.65 11.85 10.63
CA GLU A 295 5.38 12.23 9.96
C GLU A 295 5.27 11.68 8.53
N ILE A 296 6.36 11.16 7.94
CA ILE A 296 6.37 10.58 6.59
C ILE A 296 6.26 9.06 6.64
N CYS A 297 7.19 8.38 7.32
CA CYS A 297 7.25 6.91 7.30
C CYS A 297 6.66 6.23 8.55
N GLY A 298 6.27 6.99 9.58
CA GLY A 298 5.73 6.43 10.82
C GLY A 298 6.76 5.72 11.73
N GLU A 299 8.03 5.63 11.35
CA GLU A 299 9.05 4.95 12.14
C GLU A 299 9.55 5.84 13.31
N PRO A 300 9.91 5.23 14.44
CA PRO A 300 10.42 5.98 15.59
C PRO A 300 11.85 6.44 15.35
N PHE A 301 12.12 7.69 15.69
CA PHE A 301 13.46 8.27 15.62
C PHE A 301 13.80 9.08 16.87
N GLU A 302 15.08 9.23 17.17
CA GLU A 302 15.53 10.05 18.27
C GLU A 302 15.30 11.53 17.99
N THR A 303 14.46 12.18 18.79
CA THR A 303 14.16 13.60 18.63
C THR A 303 15.31 14.49 19.12
N THR A 304 15.46 15.64 18.48
CA THR A 304 16.37 16.72 18.89
C THR A 304 15.60 18.03 19.05
N ALA A 305 16.23 19.04 19.66
CA ALA A 305 15.63 20.36 19.79
C ALA A 305 15.24 20.99 18.43
N ASN A 306 15.91 20.58 17.34
CA ASN A 306 15.71 21.13 15.99
C ASN A 306 14.96 20.21 15.04
N ASN A 307 14.73 18.94 15.44
CA ASN A 307 14.01 17.95 14.63
C ASN A 307 13.13 17.07 15.53
N THR A 308 11.82 17.30 15.43
CA THR A 308 10.79 16.57 16.17
C THR A 308 9.77 15.91 15.27
N LYS A 309 9.95 16.00 13.93
CA LYS A 309 8.93 15.64 12.95
C LYS A 309 9.34 14.51 12.01
N PHE A 310 10.61 14.41 11.64
CA PHE A 310 11.05 13.51 10.58
C PHE A 310 12.25 12.69 11.01
N CYS A 311 12.29 11.41 10.66
CA CYS A 311 13.49 10.61 10.79
C CYS A 311 14.59 11.11 9.83
N TYR A 312 15.83 10.72 10.07
CA TYR A 312 16.98 11.24 9.32
C TYR A 312 16.92 10.84 7.85
N ASP A 313 16.47 9.62 7.54
CA ASP A 313 16.33 9.14 6.14
C ASP A 313 15.29 9.96 5.38
N CYS A 314 14.12 10.20 5.96
CA CYS A 314 13.08 11.03 5.34
C CYS A 314 13.51 12.49 5.21
N LEU A 315 14.23 13.02 6.21
CA LEU A 315 14.76 14.37 6.16
C LEU A 315 15.80 14.53 5.05
N GLU A 316 16.67 13.53 4.86
CA GLU A 316 17.68 13.54 3.78
C GLU A 316 17.01 13.54 2.41
N VAL A 317 15.94 12.77 2.22
CA VAL A 317 15.14 12.81 0.98
C VAL A 317 14.54 14.19 0.75
N LEU A 318 13.93 14.80 1.77
CA LEU A 318 13.34 16.14 1.66
C LEU A 318 14.37 17.23 1.33
N VAL A 319 15.58 17.13 1.87
CA VAL A 319 16.66 18.11 1.65
C VAL A 319 17.34 17.93 0.31
N ASN A 320 17.49 16.69 -0.16
CA ASN A 320 18.18 16.37 -1.40
C ASN A 320 17.27 16.46 -2.64
N ASP A 321 15.96 16.51 -2.47
CA ASP A 321 15.02 16.70 -3.58
C ASP A 321 15.02 18.18 -4.02
N LYS A 322 15.99 18.53 -4.88
CA LYS A 322 16.14 19.87 -5.47
C LYS A 322 15.05 20.22 -6.51
N ARG A 323 13.89 19.58 -6.46
CA ARG A 323 12.77 19.79 -7.42
C ARG A 323 11.66 20.69 -6.88
N TYR A 324 11.97 21.48 -5.83
CA TYR A 324 11.14 22.59 -5.36
C TYR A 324 11.88 23.93 -5.40
#